data_496c82f2b46c16ace6d569d2646d3bca
#
_entry.id   496c82f2b46c16ace6d569d2646d3bca
#
_cell.length_a   1.000
_cell.length_b   1.000
_cell.length_c   1.000
_cell.angle_alpha   90.00
_cell.angle_beta   90.00
_cell.angle_gamma   90.00
#
_symmetry.space_group_name_H-M   'P 1'
#
loop_
_entity.id
_entity.type
_entity.pdbx_description
1 polymer ?
#
loop_
_entity_poly.entity_id
_entity_poly.type
_entity_poly.pdbx_seq_one_letter_code
_entity_poly.pdbx_strand_id
1 'polypeptide(L)'
;RAIDFSMNHLGKHGMPAGLYADWNDCLRLGADGESTFVALQFYYAMTILKEFAAYKKDDDYIKYLDESQEKLGKLIQELCWNEDRFIRGFTENGEVIGKRDDPEANMWLNPQSWAVISGFASDEQADKALQQVYDRLNTEYGAILMDPPYHAHAFEGALAVIYNAGTKENAGIFSQSQGWIILAEALRGHGDRA
;
A
#
# COMPACT_ATOMS: atom_id res chain seq x y z
N ARG A 1 -8.36 3.12 20.80
CA ARG A 1 -8.11 1.65 20.93
C ARG A 1 -7.53 1.05 19.64
N ALA A 2 -8.18 1.18 18.45
CA ALA A 2 -7.66 0.58 17.22
C ALA A 2 -6.27 1.16 16.83
N ILE A 3 -6.13 2.48 16.86
CA ILE A 3 -4.83 3.14 16.62
C ILE A 3 -3.79 2.69 17.66
N ASP A 4 -4.16 2.70 18.95
CA ASP A 4 -3.23 2.29 20.02
C ASP A 4 -2.80 0.83 19.85
N PHE A 5 -3.71 -0.04 19.42
CA PHE A 5 -3.38 -1.41 19.10
C PHE A 5 -2.30 -1.47 18.02
N SER A 6 -2.53 -0.83 16.88
CA SER A 6 -1.57 -0.84 15.76
C SER A 6 -0.24 -0.17 16.14
N MET A 7 -0.27 0.92 16.93
CA MET A 7 0.95 1.57 17.43
C MET A 7 1.75 0.72 18.42
N ASN A 8 1.12 -0.26 19.06
CA ASN A 8 1.77 -1.21 19.96
C ASN A 8 2.17 -2.54 19.26
N HIS A 9 1.84 -2.69 17.98
CA HIS A 9 2.17 -3.86 17.17
C HIS A 9 2.84 -3.39 15.87
N LEU A 10 4.12 -3.03 15.99
CA LEU A 10 4.93 -2.55 14.87
C LEU A 10 5.91 -3.65 14.43
N GLY A 11 6.18 -3.71 13.14
CA GLY A 11 7.22 -4.55 12.58
C GLY A 11 8.63 -3.97 12.81
N LYS A 12 9.62 -4.61 12.21
CA LYS A 12 11.05 -4.28 12.42
C LYS A 12 11.41 -2.85 12.00
N HIS A 13 10.73 -2.29 11.02
CA HIS A 13 10.99 -0.94 10.53
C HIS A 13 10.16 0.12 11.25
N GLY A 14 9.19 -0.29 12.08
CA GLY A 14 8.34 0.60 12.86
C GLY A 14 7.04 1.00 12.15
N MET A 15 6.66 0.31 11.09
CA MET A 15 5.34 0.39 10.48
C MET A 15 4.38 -0.65 11.10
N PRO A 16 3.05 -0.50 10.96
CA PRO A 16 2.12 -1.49 11.48
C PRO A 16 2.42 -2.91 10.99
N ALA A 17 2.56 -3.83 11.93
CA ALA A 17 2.77 -5.25 11.62
C ALA A 17 1.49 -5.89 11.09
N GLY A 18 1.64 -6.79 10.11
CA GLY A 18 0.53 -7.47 9.46
C GLY A 18 -0.13 -8.55 10.33
N LEU A 19 0.55 -9.08 11.34
CA LEU A 19 0.05 -10.13 12.24
C LEU A 19 -0.50 -11.34 11.46
N TYR A 20 0.23 -11.78 10.43
CA TYR A 20 -0.16 -12.83 9.47
C TYR A 20 -1.33 -12.48 8.54
N ALA A 21 -1.79 -11.24 8.51
CA ALA A 21 -2.89 -10.81 7.65
C ALA A 21 -2.46 -9.73 6.64
N ASP A 22 -3.09 -9.77 5.50
CA ASP A 22 -3.08 -8.72 4.47
C ASP A 22 -4.41 -8.79 3.72
N TRP A 23 -4.81 -7.74 3.02
CA TRP A 23 -5.95 -7.78 2.12
C TRP A 23 -5.80 -8.82 1.00
N ASN A 24 -4.55 -9.04 0.59
CA ASN A 24 -4.20 -10.09 -0.37
C ASN A 24 -3.98 -11.40 0.39
N ASP A 25 -4.95 -12.29 0.39
CA ASP A 25 -4.94 -13.57 1.11
C ASP A 25 -3.77 -14.49 0.72
N CYS A 26 -3.16 -14.24 -0.43
CA CYS A 26 -2.01 -15.00 -0.94
C CYS A 26 -0.66 -14.34 -0.69
N LEU A 27 -0.63 -13.25 0.08
CA LEU A 27 0.58 -12.55 0.45
C LEU A 27 0.81 -12.67 1.96
N ARG A 28 1.70 -13.57 2.35
CA ARG A 28 2.06 -13.80 3.75
C ARG A 28 3.41 -13.17 4.06
N LEU A 29 3.37 -12.01 4.67
CA LEU A 29 4.59 -11.29 5.07
C LEU A 29 5.15 -11.76 6.42
N GLY A 30 4.41 -12.58 7.18
CA GLY A 30 4.75 -13.02 8.53
C GLY A 30 4.12 -12.14 9.62
N ALA A 31 4.33 -12.50 10.88
CA ALA A 31 3.75 -11.79 12.02
C ALA A 31 4.23 -10.33 12.08
N ASP A 32 5.53 -10.13 11.94
CA ASP A 32 6.19 -8.82 11.99
C ASP A 32 6.39 -8.22 10.59
N GLY A 33 5.80 -8.84 9.55
CA GLY A 33 5.83 -8.31 8.19
C GLY A 33 5.06 -7.00 8.08
N GLU A 34 5.51 -6.10 7.19
CA GLU A 34 5.00 -4.74 7.07
C GLU A 34 4.52 -4.49 5.65
N SER A 35 3.26 -4.10 5.51
CA SER A 35 2.64 -3.80 4.23
C SER A 35 2.59 -2.29 4.01
N THR A 36 3.20 -1.80 2.92
CA THR A 36 3.11 -0.39 2.54
C THR A 36 1.66 0.06 2.37
N PHE A 37 0.84 -0.78 1.77
CA PHE A 37 -0.59 -0.53 1.60
C PHE A 37 -1.30 -0.32 2.95
N VAL A 38 -1.04 -1.18 3.95
CA VAL A 38 -1.61 -1.06 5.30
C VAL A 38 -1.06 0.17 6.01
N ALA A 39 0.23 0.48 5.87
CA ALA A 39 0.83 1.67 6.45
C ALA A 39 0.18 2.96 5.92
N LEU A 40 -0.11 3.02 4.61
CA LEU A 40 -0.81 4.15 3.99
C LEU A 40 -2.27 4.26 4.44
N GLN A 41 -2.97 3.13 4.61
CA GLN A 41 -4.31 3.14 5.20
C GLN A 41 -4.29 3.62 6.66
N PHE A 42 -3.29 3.20 7.41
CA PHE A 42 -3.12 3.64 8.80
C PHE A 42 -2.80 5.13 8.89
N TYR A 43 -1.97 5.65 7.97
CA TYR A 43 -1.71 7.08 7.82
C TYR A 43 -3.02 7.85 7.58
N TYR A 44 -3.86 7.37 6.67
CA TYR A 44 -5.17 7.96 6.37
C TYR A 44 -6.13 7.88 7.57
N ALA A 45 -6.16 6.76 8.27
CA ALA A 45 -7.00 6.60 9.46
C ALA A 45 -6.67 7.63 10.56
N MET A 46 -5.39 7.97 10.74
CA MET A 46 -4.99 9.03 11.66
C MET A 46 -5.48 10.41 11.20
N THR A 47 -5.46 10.69 9.89
CA THR A 47 -6.02 11.94 9.34
C THR A 47 -7.50 12.07 9.67
N ILE A 48 -8.30 11.03 9.42
CA ILE A 48 -9.74 11.05 9.73
C ILE A 48 -10.00 11.15 11.24
N LEU A 49 -9.21 10.48 12.07
CA LEU A 49 -9.37 10.55 13.52
C LEU A 49 -9.05 11.93 14.10
N LYS A 50 -8.14 12.69 13.49
CA LYS A 50 -7.88 14.08 13.91
C LYS A 50 -9.12 14.96 13.72
N GLU A 51 -9.91 14.74 12.68
CA GLU A 51 -11.18 15.47 12.50
C GLU A 51 -12.17 15.17 13.63
N PHE A 52 -12.29 13.90 14.04
CA PHE A 52 -13.11 13.51 15.18
C PHE A 52 -12.59 14.06 16.52
N ALA A 53 -11.28 14.03 16.72
CA ALA A 53 -10.65 14.61 17.91
C ALA A 53 -10.88 16.14 17.98
N ALA A 54 -10.75 16.84 16.85
CA ALA A 54 -11.05 18.27 16.77
C ALA A 54 -12.53 18.57 17.11
N TYR A 55 -13.46 17.76 16.57
CA TYR A 55 -14.87 17.88 16.92
C TYR A 55 -15.11 17.68 18.45
N LYS A 56 -14.33 16.80 19.09
CA LYS A 56 -14.39 16.54 20.53
C LYS A 56 -13.58 17.54 21.36
N LYS A 57 -12.80 18.41 20.73
CA LYS A 57 -11.86 19.36 21.37
C LYS A 57 -10.80 18.62 22.21
N ASP A 58 -10.29 17.50 21.69
CA ASP A 58 -9.27 16.67 22.31
C ASP A 58 -7.89 17.02 21.70
N ASP A 59 -7.34 18.15 22.12
CA ASP A 59 -6.09 18.69 21.58
C ASP A 59 -4.89 17.77 21.89
N ASP A 60 -4.89 17.08 23.02
CA ASP A 60 -3.84 16.13 23.40
C ASP A 60 -3.82 14.93 22.44
N TYR A 61 -5.00 14.42 22.07
CA TYR A 61 -5.09 13.32 21.14
C TYR A 61 -4.72 13.75 19.71
N ILE A 62 -5.08 14.97 19.29
CA ILE A 62 -4.63 15.53 18.00
C ILE A 62 -3.11 15.54 17.95
N LYS A 63 -2.45 16.08 18.97
CA LYS A 63 -1.00 16.12 19.05
C LYS A 63 -0.37 14.73 18.98
N TYR A 64 -0.91 13.76 19.72
CA TYR A 64 -0.47 12.37 19.66
C TYR A 64 -0.57 11.78 18.25
N LEU A 65 -1.69 12.04 17.54
CA LEU A 65 -1.89 11.58 16.18
C LEU A 65 -0.95 12.27 15.18
N ASP A 66 -0.69 13.57 15.34
CA ASP A 66 0.25 14.33 14.51
C ASP A 66 1.67 13.77 14.63
N GLU A 67 2.17 13.59 15.85
CA GLU A 67 3.50 13.03 16.11
C GLU A 67 3.63 11.59 15.54
N SER A 68 2.59 10.77 15.72
CA SER A 68 2.55 9.41 15.22
C SER A 68 2.51 9.36 13.70
N GLN A 69 1.71 10.20 13.07
CA GLN A 69 1.56 10.28 11.62
C GLN A 69 2.84 10.82 10.97
N GLU A 70 3.48 11.84 11.56
CA GLU A 70 4.76 12.36 11.08
C GLU A 70 5.85 11.27 11.11
N LYS A 71 5.94 10.53 12.21
CA LYS A 71 6.89 9.42 12.35
C LYS A 71 6.65 8.34 11.29
N LEU A 72 5.40 7.91 11.13
CA LEU A 72 5.03 6.92 10.11
C LEU A 72 5.32 7.42 8.70
N GLY A 73 4.99 8.69 8.41
CA GLY A 73 5.23 9.29 7.10
C GLY A 73 6.71 9.32 6.72
N LYS A 74 7.60 9.63 7.67
CA LYS A 74 9.06 9.56 7.44
C LYS A 74 9.49 8.14 7.07
N LEU A 75 9.00 7.12 7.79
CA LEU A 75 9.33 5.73 7.51
C LEU A 75 8.84 5.29 6.12
N ILE A 76 7.60 5.62 5.77
CA ILE A 76 7.06 5.30 4.44
C ILE A 76 7.89 5.99 3.34
N GLN A 77 8.25 7.26 3.53
CA GLN A 77 9.03 8.01 2.55
C GLN A 77 10.43 7.43 2.36
N GLU A 78 11.10 7.08 3.44
CA GLU A 78 12.48 6.58 3.40
C GLU A 78 12.58 5.13 2.91
N LEU A 79 11.61 4.30 3.26
CA LEU A 79 11.70 2.85 3.07
C LEU A 79 10.86 2.33 1.91
N CYS A 80 9.74 3.00 1.59
CA CYS A 80 8.78 2.45 0.65
C CYS A 80 8.77 3.11 -0.72
N TRP A 81 9.29 4.34 -0.86
CA TRP A 81 9.43 4.99 -2.17
C TRP A 81 10.61 4.43 -2.93
N ASN A 82 10.37 3.88 -4.12
CA ASN A 82 11.39 3.27 -4.98
C ASN A 82 11.34 3.89 -6.39
N GLU A 83 12.00 5.04 -6.55
CA GLU A 83 12.18 5.81 -7.79
C GLU A 83 10.87 6.38 -8.39
N ASP A 84 9.96 5.53 -8.83
CA ASP A 84 8.72 5.91 -9.54
C ASP A 84 7.47 5.20 -9.01
N ARG A 85 7.60 4.44 -7.92
CA ARG A 85 6.53 3.66 -7.31
C ARG A 85 6.76 3.41 -5.82
N PHE A 86 5.74 3.01 -5.12
CA PHE A 86 5.84 2.48 -3.77
C PHE A 86 5.99 0.95 -3.81
N ILE A 87 6.91 0.40 -3.03
CA ILE A 87 7.07 -1.06 -2.88
C ILE A 87 5.82 -1.67 -2.22
N ARG A 88 5.70 -3.00 -2.30
CA ARG A 88 4.57 -3.72 -1.67
C ARG A 88 4.73 -3.85 -0.16
N GLY A 89 5.93 -4.07 0.34
CA GLY A 89 6.20 -4.20 1.76
C GLY A 89 7.45 -4.99 2.09
N PHE A 90 7.49 -5.48 3.33
CA PHE A 90 8.62 -6.23 3.89
C PHE A 90 8.12 -7.51 4.53
N THR A 91 8.82 -8.62 4.32
CA THR A 91 8.58 -9.83 5.09
C THR A 91 9.13 -9.69 6.51
N GLU A 92 8.69 -10.54 7.44
CA GLU A 92 9.25 -10.60 8.80
C GLU A 92 10.75 -10.91 8.84
N ASN A 93 11.28 -11.51 7.77
CA ASN A 93 12.72 -11.76 7.60
C ASN A 93 13.49 -10.57 7.02
N GLY A 94 12.79 -9.49 6.63
CA GLY A 94 13.37 -8.29 6.09
C GLY A 94 13.56 -8.29 4.57
N GLU A 95 12.98 -9.26 3.86
CA GLU A 95 12.95 -9.25 2.40
C GLU A 95 12.01 -8.13 1.92
N VAL A 96 12.46 -7.36 0.96
CA VAL A 96 11.66 -6.28 0.35
C VAL A 96 10.89 -6.86 -0.83
N ILE A 97 9.59 -6.60 -0.89
CA ILE A 97 8.68 -7.09 -1.92
C ILE A 97 8.20 -5.93 -2.79
N GLY A 98 8.29 -6.12 -4.11
CA GLY A 98 7.80 -5.12 -5.08
C GLY A 98 8.81 -4.02 -5.39
N LYS A 99 10.12 -4.30 -5.28
CA LYS A 99 11.15 -3.41 -5.80
C LYS A 99 11.13 -3.40 -7.33
N ARG A 100 11.54 -2.29 -7.90
CA ARG A 100 11.64 -2.12 -9.34
C ARG A 100 12.46 -3.24 -10.04
N ASP A 101 13.51 -3.70 -9.39
CA ASP A 101 14.43 -4.69 -9.94
C ASP A 101 14.03 -6.13 -9.62
N ASP A 102 12.91 -6.35 -8.94
CA ASP A 102 12.41 -7.71 -8.72
C ASP A 102 12.04 -8.33 -10.07
N PRO A 103 12.38 -9.60 -10.33
CA PRO A 103 12.11 -10.24 -11.62
C PRO A 103 10.63 -10.44 -11.89
N GLU A 104 9.81 -10.56 -10.83
CA GLU A 104 8.35 -10.73 -10.88
C GLU A 104 7.71 -9.87 -9.79
N ALA A 105 6.44 -9.51 -9.96
CA ALA A 105 5.66 -8.72 -9.02
C ALA A 105 6.37 -7.42 -8.56
N ASN A 106 7.02 -6.73 -9.49
CA ASN A 106 7.76 -5.50 -9.19
C ASN A 106 6.91 -4.22 -9.32
N MET A 107 5.64 -4.35 -9.68
CA MET A 107 4.65 -3.28 -9.68
C MET A 107 3.36 -3.78 -9.05
N TRP A 108 2.87 -3.06 -8.06
CA TRP A 108 1.66 -3.41 -7.31
C TRP A 108 0.66 -2.26 -7.28
N LEU A 109 -0.62 -2.55 -7.50
CA LEU A 109 -1.70 -1.56 -7.60
C LEU A 109 -2.00 -0.87 -6.26
N ASN A 110 -2.16 -1.67 -5.20
CA ASN A 110 -2.68 -1.17 -3.93
C ASN A 110 -1.82 -0.07 -3.28
N PRO A 111 -0.47 -0.18 -3.21
CA PRO A 111 0.34 0.89 -2.63
C PRO A 111 0.23 2.19 -3.40
N GLN A 112 0.13 2.15 -4.73
CA GLN A 112 0.07 3.35 -5.56
C GLN A 112 -1.25 4.09 -5.35
N SER A 113 -2.37 3.39 -5.45
CA SER A 113 -3.68 4.00 -5.26
C SER A 113 -3.84 4.57 -3.85
N TRP A 114 -3.39 3.86 -2.82
CA TRP A 114 -3.50 4.33 -1.44
C TRP A 114 -2.52 5.41 -1.06
N ALA A 115 -1.38 5.52 -1.71
CA ALA A 115 -0.48 6.65 -1.53
C ALA A 115 -1.15 7.97 -1.94
N VAL A 116 -1.98 7.93 -2.97
CA VAL A 116 -2.77 9.08 -3.43
C VAL A 116 -4.00 9.30 -2.54
N ILE A 117 -4.80 8.26 -2.29
CA ILE A 117 -6.04 8.35 -1.49
C ILE A 117 -5.76 8.87 -0.07
N SER A 118 -4.66 8.44 0.53
CA SER A 118 -4.28 8.88 1.88
C SER A 118 -3.79 10.32 1.95
N GLY A 119 -3.53 10.96 0.81
CA GLY A 119 -2.88 12.26 0.74
C GLY A 119 -1.40 12.24 1.15
N PHE A 120 -0.78 11.05 1.19
CA PHE A 120 0.62 10.88 1.58
C PHE A 120 1.58 11.28 0.47
N ALA A 121 1.33 10.81 -0.76
CA ALA A 121 2.22 11.06 -1.89
C ALA A 121 2.25 12.55 -2.23
N SER A 122 3.45 13.09 -2.49
CA SER A 122 3.56 14.40 -3.13
C SER A 122 2.96 14.36 -4.53
N ASP A 123 2.66 15.52 -5.12
CA ASP A 123 2.12 15.60 -6.48
C ASP A 123 3.00 14.87 -7.48
N GLU A 124 4.33 15.05 -7.40
CA GLU A 124 5.28 14.36 -8.27
C GLU A 124 5.27 12.84 -8.08
N GLN A 125 5.21 12.37 -6.84
CA GLN A 125 5.15 10.94 -6.53
C GLN A 125 3.82 10.33 -7.00
N ALA A 126 2.71 11.03 -6.76
CA ALA A 126 1.39 10.61 -7.20
C ALA A 126 1.33 10.44 -8.73
N ASP A 127 1.80 11.45 -9.47
CA ASP A 127 1.79 11.43 -10.92
C ASP A 127 2.69 10.31 -11.48
N LYS A 128 3.89 10.11 -10.92
CA LYS A 128 4.78 9.01 -11.31
C LYS A 128 4.15 7.65 -11.02
N ALA A 129 3.65 7.44 -9.81
CA ALA A 129 3.08 6.17 -9.40
C ALA A 129 1.83 5.81 -10.23
N LEU A 130 0.92 6.77 -10.46
CA LEU A 130 -0.26 6.55 -11.30
C LEU A 130 0.10 6.36 -12.77
N GLN A 131 1.14 7.02 -13.27
CA GLN A 131 1.62 6.77 -14.62
C GLN A 131 2.13 5.32 -14.77
N GLN A 132 2.86 4.80 -13.78
CA GLN A 132 3.28 3.38 -13.79
C GLN A 132 2.09 2.41 -13.74
N VAL A 133 1.04 2.75 -12.97
CA VAL A 133 -0.21 1.97 -12.97
C VAL A 133 -0.83 1.98 -14.36
N TYR A 134 -0.98 3.15 -14.98
CA TYR A 134 -1.57 3.29 -16.30
C TYR A 134 -0.80 2.51 -17.39
N ASP A 135 0.53 2.61 -17.38
CA ASP A 135 1.38 2.00 -18.40
C ASP A 135 1.50 0.48 -18.25
N ARG A 136 1.39 -0.05 -17.03
CA ARG A 136 1.75 -1.43 -16.73
C ARG A 136 0.60 -2.31 -16.22
N LEU A 137 -0.32 -1.72 -15.47
CA LEU A 137 -1.38 -2.49 -14.83
C LEU A 137 -2.73 -2.33 -15.54
N ASN A 138 -2.93 -1.27 -16.31
CA ASN A 138 -4.20 -1.01 -16.97
C ASN A 138 -4.41 -1.94 -18.18
N THR A 139 -5.61 -2.51 -18.28
CA THR A 139 -6.05 -3.36 -19.38
C THR A 139 -7.43 -2.92 -19.87
N GLU A 140 -7.93 -3.46 -20.96
CA GLU A 140 -9.28 -3.20 -21.44
C GLU A 140 -10.39 -3.64 -20.46
N TYR A 141 -10.06 -4.45 -19.44
CA TYR A 141 -11.00 -4.98 -18.46
C TYR A 141 -10.86 -4.34 -17.07
N GLY A 142 -9.86 -3.52 -16.87
CA GLY A 142 -9.51 -2.89 -15.59
C GLY A 142 -8.05 -3.08 -15.22
N ALA A 143 -7.65 -2.56 -14.07
CA ALA A 143 -6.28 -2.65 -13.59
C ALA A 143 -6.01 -3.98 -12.87
N ILE A 144 -4.96 -4.68 -13.28
CA ILE A 144 -4.49 -5.91 -12.62
C ILE A 144 -3.78 -5.59 -11.31
N LEU A 145 -3.75 -6.55 -10.38
CA LEU A 145 -3.17 -6.35 -9.04
C LEU A 145 -1.67 -6.09 -9.05
N MET A 146 -0.95 -6.73 -9.94
CA MET A 146 0.51 -6.63 -10.03
C MET A 146 1.03 -7.04 -11.39
N ASP A 147 2.27 -6.63 -11.70
CA ASP A 147 2.99 -6.96 -12.92
C ASP A 147 4.50 -7.06 -12.64
N PRO A 148 5.24 -8.01 -13.25
CA PRO A 148 4.75 -9.25 -13.88
C PRO A 148 4.10 -10.19 -12.86
N PRO A 149 3.20 -11.09 -13.29
CA PRO A 149 2.67 -12.13 -12.41
C PRO A 149 3.76 -13.09 -11.92
N TYR A 150 3.52 -13.77 -10.82
CA TYR A 150 4.40 -14.83 -10.34
C TYR A 150 4.33 -16.06 -11.23
N HIS A 151 5.50 -16.60 -11.64
CA HIS A 151 5.66 -17.86 -12.34
C HIS A 151 6.56 -18.82 -11.55
N ALA A 152 7.76 -18.35 -11.18
CA ALA A 152 8.76 -19.16 -10.49
C ALA A 152 9.50 -18.38 -9.40
N HIS A 153 9.62 -17.07 -9.52
CA HIS A 153 10.34 -16.22 -8.58
C HIS A 153 9.39 -15.74 -7.48
N ALA A 154 9.27 -16.53 -6.42
CA ALA A 154 8.44 -16.20 -5.29
C ALA A 154 9.23 -16.41 -3.99
N PHE A 155 9.07 -15.50 -3.04
CA PHE A 155 9.50 -15.77 -1.67
C PHE A 155 8.52 -16.75 -0.99
N GLU A 156 8.91 -17.32 0.14
CA GLU A 156 8.11 -18.38 0.83
C GLU A 156 6.65 -17.95 1.09
N GLY A 157 6.40 -16.66 1.33
CA GLY A 157 5.07 -16.11 1.59
C GLY A 157 4.23 -15.77 0.36
N ALA A 158 4.77 -15.90 -0.87
CA ALA A 158 4.05 -15.56 -2.08
C ALA A 158 3.20 -16.73 -2.60
N LEU A 159 2.08 -16.98 -1.94
CA LEU A 159 1.19 -18.10 -2.31
C LEU A 159 0.45 -17.91 -3.63
N ALA A 160 0.45 -16.69 -4.17
CA ALA A 160 -0.22 -16.39 -5.45
C ALA A 160 0.31 -17.22 -6.62
N VAL A 161 1.55 -17.70 -6.53
CA VAL A 161 2.18 -18.57 -7.54
C VAL A 161 1.39 -19.87 -7.84
N ILE A 162 0.48 -20.30 -6.95
CA ILE A 162 -0.39 -21.45 -7.17
C ILE A 162 -1.49 -21.19 -8.20
N TYR A 163 -1.78 -19.93 -8.52
CA TYR A 163 -2.76 -19.53 -9.51
C TYR A 163 -2.09 -19.23 -10.86
N ASN A 164 -2.80 -19.52 -11.92
CA ASN A 164 -2.36 -19.09 -13.25
C ASN A 164 -2.23 -17.58 -13.32
N ALA A 165 -1.25 -17.10 -14.05
CA ALA A 165 -1.07 -15.67 -14.33
C ALA A 165 -2.37 -15.04 -14.86
N GLY A 166 -2.71 -13.86 -14.34
CA GLY A 166 -3.94 -13.14 -14.67
C GLY A 166 -5.19 -13.61 -13.90
N THR A 167 -5.03 -14.52 -12.92
CA THR A 167 -6.16 -15.01 -12.12
C THR A 167 -5.95 -14.78 -10.64
N LYS A 168 -7.06 -14.43 -9.95
CA LYS A 168 -7.06 -14.19 -8.49
C LYS A 168 -5.91 -13.28 -8.07
N GLU A 169 -5.23 -13.61 -6.98
CA GLU A 169 -4.14 -12.80 -6.43
C GLU A 169 -2.87 -12.80 -7.29
N ASN A 170 -2.80 -13.64 -8.31
CA ASN A 170 -1.68 -13.64 -9.27
C ASN A 170 -1.99 -12.76 -10.50
N ALA A 171 -1.98 -11.46 -10.30
CA ALA A 171 -2.26 -10.45 -11.32
C ALA A 171 -3.71 -10.44 -11.86
N GLY A 172 -4.69 -10.93 -11.08
CA GLY A 172 -6.10 -10.81 -11.40
C GLY A 172 -6.64 -9.39 -11.18
N ILE A 173 -7.87 -9.17 -11.64
CA ILE A 173 -8.61 -7.92 -11.46
C ILE A 173 -9.61 -8.11 -10.32
N PHE A 174 -9.58 -7.20 -9.32
CA PHE A 174 -10.48 -7.21 -8.17
C PHE A 174 -11.31 -5.94 -8.12
N SER A 175 -12.62 -6.07 -7.92
CA SER A 175 -13.56 -4.94 -7.90
C SER A 175 -13.19 -3.87 -6.87
N GLN A 176 -12.68 -4.26 -5.70
CA GLN A 176 -12.27 -3.30 -4.66
C GLN A 176 -11.10 -2.43 -5.11
N SER A 177 -10.08 -3.04 -5.69
CA SER A 177 -8.90 -2.31 -6.17
C SER A 177 -9.21 -1.39 -7.36
N GLN A 178 -10.24 -1.73 -8.17
CA GLN A 178 -10.74 -0.81 -9.21
C GLN A 178 -11.32 0.46 -8.59
N GLY A 179 -12.17 0.33 -7.56
CA GLY A 179 -12.71 1.50 -6.87
C GLY A 179 -11.62 2.40 -6.28
N TRP A 180 -10.53 1.83 -5.78
CA TRP A 180 -9.40 2.61 -5.25
C TRP A 180 -8.62 3.33 -6.34
N ILE A 181 -8.31 2.67 -7.45
CA ILE A 181 -7.56 3.36 -8.53
C ILE A 181 -8.40 4.43 -9.22
N ILE A 182 -9.69 4.18 -9.44
CA ILE A 182 -10.62 5.18 -9.96
C ILE A 182 -10.64 6.41 -9.04
N LEU A 183 -10.75 6.22 -7.73
CA LEU A 183 -10.72 7.32 -6.77
C LEU A 183 -9.39 8.07 -6.81
N ALA A 184 -8.26 7.35 -6.87
CA ALA A 184 -6.94 7.97 -6.93
C ALA A 184 -6.75 8.82 -8.20
N GLU A 185 -7.15 8.31 -9.36
CA GLU A 185 -7.09 9.04 -10.63
C GLU A 185 -8.03 10.27 -10.60
N ALA A 186 -9.24 10.11 -10.06
CA ALA A 186 -10.18 11.21 -9.92
C ALA A 186 -9.64 12.33 -8.99
N LEU A 187 -9.01 11.96 -7.87
CA LEU A 187 -8.38 12.92 -6.94
C LEU A 187 -7.24 13.72 -7.61
N ARG A 188 -6.57 13.12 -8.61
CA ARG A 188 -5.55 13.82 -9.42
C ARG A 188 -6.11 14.56 -10.64
N GLY A 189 -7.41 14.52 -10.85
CA GLY A 189 -8.06 15.17 -12.00
C GLY A 189 -7.93 14.40 -13.33
N HIS A 190 -7.54 13.14 -13.28
CA HIS A 190 -7.38 12.28 -14.46
C HIS A 190 -8.71 11.59 -14.82
N GLY A 191 -9.77 12.36 -15.05
CA GLY A 191 -11.11 11.84 -15.31
C GLY A 191 -11.22 10.86 -16.47
N ASP A 192 -10.33 10.96 -17.47
CA ASP A 192 -10.30 10.06 -18.62
C ASP A 192 -9.69 8.67 -18.29
N ARG A 193 -9.05 8.55 -17.14
CA ARG A 193 -8.45 7.29 -16.66
C ARG A 193 -9.24 6.65 -15.52
N ALA A 194 -10.14 7.41 -14.91
CA ALA A 194 -10.96 6.98 -13.76
C ALA A 194 -12.13 6.05 -14.15
#